data_805056579f0d7276a6c0f2cb24a41393
#
_entry.id   805056579f0d7276a6c0f2cb24a41393
#
_cell.length_a   1.000
_cell.length_b   1.000
_cell.length_c   1.000
_cell.angle_alpha   90.00
_cell.angle_beta   90.00
_cell.angle_gamma   90.00
#
_symmetry.space_group_name_H-M   'P 1'
#
loop_
_entity.id
_entity.type
_entity.pdbx_description
1 polymer ?
#
loop_
_entity_poly.entity_id
_entity_poly.type
_entity_poly.pdbx_seq_one_letter_code
_entity_poly.pdbx_strand_id
1 'polypeptide(L)'
;MNNFVKKLICLFLLFSTVSIQSFSQSVSISGNVSDESGGLIGVNILVKGKVLGTVSDRDGNFSLNVSESPATLVFSIVGYETQEVTISSNTSDLNITMSESVLLGSEVVVSASRVEQSILEAPVTIEKMDLLDIQNSATADFMDQLEHIKGVKVSRGSLNFAAVNTRGFATDANTRFVQLVDGMDTSAPLLNFPTGNLVGINPLDLESVEIIPGASSALYGPNAFNGTMLMTSKSPFEYQGLSAQVMQGYTRSHRDGNTCLLYTSDA
;
A
#
# COMPACT_ATOMS: atom_id res chain seq x y z
N MET A 1 -25.77 -65.55 21.78
CA MET A 1 -25.31 -64.17 22.06
C MET A 1 -25.99 -63.75 23.37
N ASN A 2 -25.22 -63.63 24.46
CA ASN A 2 -25.74 -63.50 25.83
C ASN A 2 -26.56 -62.22 25.98
N ASN A 3 -27.67 -62.27 26.70
CA ASN A 3 -28.54 -61.12 26.98
C ASN A 3 -27.78 -59.97 27.66
N PHE A 4 -26.67 -60.25 28.32
CA PHE A 4 -25.77 -59.24 28.84
C PHE A 4 -25.05 -58.42 27.77
N VAL A 5 -24.54 -59.09 26.72
CA VAL A 5 -23.87 -58.42 25.58
C VAL A 5 -24.84 -57.52 24.81
N LYS A 6 -26.09 -57.96 24.63
CA LYS A 6 -27.12 -57.13 23.99
C LYS A 6 -27.45 -55.87 24.79
N LYS A 7 -27.55 -56.00 26.11
CA LYS A 7 -27.79 -54.85 27.00
C LYS A 7 -26.58 -53.86 27.00
N LEU A 8 -25.36 -54.40 26.95
CA LEU A 8 -24.15 -53.57 26.89
C LEU A 8 -24.02 -52.83 25.58
N ILE A 9 -24.39 -53.45 24.43
CA ILE A 9 -24.41 -52.81 23.12
C ILE A 9 -25.50 -51.74 23.06
N CYS A 10 -26.70 -52.00 23.61
CA CYS A 10 -27.74 -50.98 23.69
C CYS A 10 -27.33 -49.78 24.55
N LEU A 11 -26.64 -50.02 25.70
CA LEU A 11 -26.14 -48.97 26.54
C LEU A 11 -25.05 -48.11 25.84
N PHE A 12 -24.18 -48.78 25.08
CA PHE A 12 -23.12 -48.11 24.29
C PHE A 12 -23.72 -47.30 23.13
N LEU A 13 -24.76 -47.82 22.45
CA LEU A 13 -25.49 -47.07 21.43
C LEU A 13 -26.27 -45.89 22.01
N LEU A 14 -26.83 -46.02 23.21
CA LEU A 14 -27.51 -44.90 23.88
C LEU A 14 -26.51 -43.81 24.31
N PHE A 15 -25.27 -44.17 24.69
CA PHE A 15 -24.21 -43.23 25.06
C PHE A 15 -23.62 -42.52 23.83
N SER A 16 -23.62 -43.16 22.64
CA SER A 16 -23.10 -42.57 21.40
C SER A 16 -24.05 -41.53 20.77
N THR A 17 -25.31 -41.48 21.19
CA THR A 17 -26.29 -40.49 20.70
C THR A 17 -26.28 -39.18 21.48
N VAL A 18 -25.49 -39.04 22.56
CA VAL A 18 -25.21 -37.73 23.17
C VAL A 18 -24.19 -37.02 22.31
N SER A 19 -24.64 -36.61 21.12
CA SER A 19 -23.91 -35.65 20.28
C SER A 19 -23.77 -34.37 21.10
N ILE A 20 -22.54 -34.06 21.47
CA ILE A 20 -22.18 -32.75 22.01
C ILE A 20 -22.50 -31.73 20.90
N GLN A 21 -23.66 -31.12 21.00
CA GLN A 21 -24.00 -29.98 20.20
C GLN A 21 -23.09 -28.83 20.70
N SER A 22 -21.93 -28.68 20.09
CA SER A 22 -21.15 -27.47 20.24
C SER A 22 -21.98 -26.32 19.66
N PHE A 23 -22.69 -25.62 20.55
CA PHE A 23 -23.24 -24.33 20.21
C PHE A 23 -22.07 -23.37 20.01
N SER A 24 -21.70 -23.16 18.78
CA SER A 24 -20.88 -21.99 18.42
C SER A 24 -21.72 -20.77 18.76
N GLN A 25 -21.41 -20.12 19.87
CA GLN A 25 -22.02 -18.85 20.22
C GLN A 25 -21.46 -17.80 19.27
N SER A 26 -22.23 -17.46 18.25
CA SER A 26 -21.94 -16.30 17.43
C SER A 26 -22.24 -15.03 18.23
N VAL A 27 -21.25 -14.17 18.37
CA VAL A 27 -21.37 -12.85 19.02
C VAL A 27 -21.73 -11.86 17.93
N SER A 28 -22.90 -11.26 18.04
CA SER A 28 -23.29 -10.16 17.18
C SER A 28 -22.81 -8.83 17.78
N ILE A 29 -22.07 -8.08 17.01
CA ILE A 29 -21.49 -6.80 17.39
C ILE A 29 -22.03 -5.77 16.42
N SER A 30 -22.63 -4.69 16.95
CA SER A 30 -23.03 -3.55 16.17
C SER A 30 -22.68 -2.26 16.91
N GLY A 31 -22.50 -1.20 16.15
CA GLY A 31 -22.11 0.07 16.75
C GLY A 31 -21.97 1.18 15.72
N ASN A 32 -21.40 2.26 16.16
CA ASN A 32 -21.15 3.44 15.36
C ASN A 32 -19.67 3.86 15.49
N VAL A 33 -19.07 4.25 14.38
CA VAL A 33 -17.74 4.85 14.33
C VAL A 33 -17.88 6.29 13.90
N SER A 34 -17.34 7.21 14.69
CA SER A 34 -17.46 8.64 14.47
C SER A 34 -16.14 9.37 14.76
N ASP A 35 -16.06 10.59 14.29
CA ASP A 35 -15.06 11.58 14.69
C ASP A 35 -15.74 12.81 15.34
N GLU A 36 -15.01 13.93 15.46
CA GLU A 36 -15.57 15.20 15.96
C GLU A 36 -16.61 15.81 15.00
N SER A 37 -16.63 15.41 13.74
CA SER A 37 -17.50 15.93 12.67
C SER A 37 -18.78 15.11 12.51
N GLY A 38 -18.78 13.84 12.93
CA GLY A 38 -19.93 12.94 12.80
C GLY A 38 -19.56 11.49 12.50
N GLY A 39 -20.48 10.73 11.92
CA GLY A 39 -20.26 9.33 11.54
C GLY A 39 -19.24 9.18 10.41
N LEU A 40 -18.30 8.25 10.57
CA LEU A 40 -17.25 7.96 9.58
C LEU A 40 -17.68 6.84 8.62
N ILE A 41 -17.79 7.17 7.33
CA ILE A 41 -18.04 6.21 6.27
C ILE A 41 -16.76 5.49 5.84
N GLY A 42 -16.85 4.19 5.57
CA GLY A 42 -15.75 3.45 4.94
C GLY A 42 -14.66 2.99 5.90
N VAL A 43 -14.91 3.01 7.21
CA VAL A 43 -13.99 2.45 8.19
C VAL A 43 -13.94 0.94 8.03
N ASN A 44 -12.75 0.37 7.83
CA ASN A 44 -12.54 -1.06 7.83
C ASN A 44 -12.54 -1.59 9.27
N ILE A 45 -13.41 -2.55 9.56
CA ILE A 45 -13.53 -3.23 10.85
C ILE A 45 -13.17 -4.68 10.64
N LEU A 46 -12.00 -5.11 11.10
CA LEU A 46 -11.46 -6.46 10.91
C LEU A 46 -11.31 -7.17 12.25
N VAL A 47 -11.56 -8.47 12.28
CA VAL A 47 -11.23 -9.30 13.44
C VAL A 47 -9.74 -9.65 13.37
N LYS A 48 -8.98 -9.26 14.40
CA LYS A 48 -7.53 -9.49 14.47
C LYS A 48 -7.19 -10.97 14.30
N GLY A 49 -6.33 -11.27 13.32
CA GLY A 49 -5.90 -12.64 13.02
C GLY A 49 -6.89 -13.48 12.19
N LYS A 50 -7.96 -12.87 11.64
CA LYS A 50 -8.93 -13.54 10.77
C LYS A 50 -9.24 -12.72 9.54
N VAL A 51 -9.66 -13.42 8.49
CA VAL A 51 -10.17 -12.80 7.25
C VAL A 51 -11.69 -12.56 7.40
N LEU A 52 -12.08 -11.91 8.47
CA LEU A 52 -13.48 -11.59 8.76
C LEU A 52 -13.58 -10.11 9.15
N GLY A 53 -14.43 -9.38 8.45
CA GLY A 53 -14.61 -7.96 8.70
C GLY A 53 -15.85 -7.39 8.06
N THR A 54 -16.08 -6.12 8.31
CA THR A 54 -17.15 -5.31 7.72
C THR A 54 -16.64 -3.88 7.50
N VAL A 55 -17.47 -3.05 6.87
CA VAL A 55 -17.15 -1.64 6.61
C VAL A 55 -18.31 -0.80 7.15
N SER A 56 -18.01 0.38 7.73
CA SER A 56 -19.03 1.29 8.21
C SER A 56 -19.83 1.93 7.05
N ASP A 57 -21.12 2.16 7.28
CA ASP A 57 -22.00 2.80 6.33
C ASP A 57 -21.83 4.35 6.33
N ARG A 58 -22.71 5.06 5.59
CA ARG A 58 -22.63 6.51 5.43
C ARG A 58 -22.82 7.27 6.75
N ASP A 59 -23.51 6.70 7.71
CA ASP A 59 -23.78 7.28 9.01
C ASP A 59 -22.81 6.77 10.10
N GLY A 60 -21.79 5.97 9.68
CA GLY A 60 -20.81 5.39 10.56
C GLY A 60 -21.24 4.09 11.23
N ASN A 61 -22.43 3.54 10.93
CA ASN A 61 -22.90 2.33 11.57
C ASN A 61 -22.26 1.09 10.95
N PHE A 62 -22.03 0.09 11.79
CA PHE A 62 -21.53 -1.21 11.35
C PHE A 62 -22.20 -2.36 12.10
N SER A 63 -22.15 -3.53 11.50
CA SER A 63 -22.61 -4.77 12.12
C SER A 63 -21.73 -5.93 11.65
N LEU A 64 -21.33 -6.78 12.60
CA LEU A 64 -20.45 -7.92 12.37
C LEU A 64 -20.83 -9.09 13.29
N ASN A 65 -20.90 -10.30 12.72
CA ASN A 65 -21.10 -11.53 13.47
C ASN A 65 -19.78 -12.27 13.59
N VAL A 66 -19.34 -12.52 14.83
CA VAL A 66 -18.08 -13.20 15.14
C VAL A 66 -18.37 -14.52 15.82
N SER A 67 -17.74 -15.61 15.37
CA SER A 67 -17.97 -16.97 15.88
C SER A 67 -17.19 -17.31 17.17
N GLU A 68 -16.37 -16.39 17.66
CA GLU A 68 -15.52 -16.60 18.83
C GLU A 68 -15.53 -15.38 19.75
N SER A 69 -15.44 -15.64 21.05
CA SER A 69 -15.33 -14.62 22.10
C SER A 69 -14.22 -15.07 23.09
N PRO A 70 -13.28 -14.20 23.50
CA PRO A 70 -13.17 -12.77 23.14
C PRO A 70 -12.61 -12.55 21.74
N ALA A 71 -13.07 -11.50 21.05
CA ALA A 71 -12.59 -11.07 19.75
C ALA A 71 -12.03 -9.65 19.82
N THR A 72 -10.87 -9.42 19.22
CA THR A 72 -10.30 -8.07 19.08
C THR A 72 -10.65 -7.53 17.69
N LEU A 73 -11.37 -6.41 17.65
CA LEU A 73 -11.67 -5.69 16.44
C LEU A 73 -10.62 -4.62 16.19
N VAL A 74 -10.19 -4.49 14.95
CA VAL A 74 -9.27 -3.46 14.48
C VAL A 74 -10.05 -2.50 13.57
N PHE A 75 -10.12 -1.25 13.97
CA PHE A 75 -10.76 -0.17 13.20
C PHE A 75 -9.68 0.62 12.49
N SER A 76 -9.76 0.71 11.16
CA SER A 76 -8.78 1.41 10.34
C SER A 76 -9.43 2.15 9.18
N ILE A 77 -8.99 3.37 8.95
CA ILE A 77 -9.34 4.21 7.79
C ILE A 77 -8.17 5.17 7.53
N VAL A 78 -7.97 5.54 6.29
CA VAL A 78 -6.93 6.48 5.90
C VAL A 78 -7.15 7.84 6.55
N GLY A 79 -6.11 8.39 7.18
CA GLY A 79 -6.17 9.69 7.87
C GLY A 79 -6.53 9.62 9.35
N TYR A 80 -6.73 8.43 9.92
CA TYR A 80 -7.07 8.25 11.33
C TYR A 80 -6.15 7.23 12.00
N GLU A 81 -5.99 7.34 13.31
CA GLU A 81 -5.24 6.36 14.09
C GLU A 81 -6.00 5.03 14.16
N THR A 82 -5.29 3.94 13.91
CA THR A 82 -5.86 2.59 14.04
C THR A 82 -6.16 2.30 15.50
N GLN A 83 -7.40 1.87 15.79
CA GLN A 83 -7.82 1.49 17.14
C GLN A 83 -8.12 0.01 17.24
N GLU A 84 -7.73 -0.60 18.35
CA GLU A 84 -8.02 -1.99 18.68
C GLU A 84 -8.95 -2.07 19.90
N VAL A 85 -10.07 -2.77 19.75
CA VAL A 85 -11.05 -2.95 20.84
C VAL A 85 -11.34 -4.45 21.01
N THR A 86 -11.15 -4.95 22.24
CA THR A 86 -11.46 -6.33 22.57
C THR A 86 -12.86 -6.46 23.15
N ILE A 87 -13.67 -7.34 22.56
CA ILE A 87 -15.06 -7.57 22.90
C ILE A 87 -15.24 -8.99 23.40
N SER A 88 -15.87 -9.17 24.56
CA SER A 88 -16.05 -10.46 25.21
C SER A 88 -17.51 -10.93 25.24
N SER A 89 -18.46 -10.12 24.80
CA SER A 89 -19.91 -10.42 24.84
C SER A 89 -20.64 -9.74 23.70
N ASN A 90 -21.91 -10.10 23.49
CA ASN A 90 -22.80 -9.40 22.56
C ASN A 90 -22.86 -7.92 22.93
N THR A 91 -22.53 -7.06 21.99
CA THR A 91 -22.52 -5.61 22.16
C THR A 91 -23.30 -4.99 21.01
N SER A 92 -24.38 -4.26 21.32
CA SER A 92 -25.26 -3.64 20.33
C SER A 92 -25.04 -2.13 20.16
N ASP A 93 -24.25 -1.49 21.03
CA ASP A 93 -24.03 -0.04 21.02
C ASP A 93 -22.55 0.29 21.25
N LEU A 94 -21.67 -0.26 20.40
CA LEU A 94 -20.25 0.04 20.47
C LEU A 94 -19.97 1.37 19.76
N ASN A 95 -19.71 2.42 20.54
CA ASN A 95 -19.35 3.72 20.02
C ASN A 95 -17.82 3.87 20.02
N ILE A 96 -17.24 4.06 18.85
CA ILE A 96 -15.82 4.27 18.65
C ILE A 96 -15.61 5.68 18.11
N THR A 97 -14.84 6.49 18.82
CA THR A 97 -14.41 7.78 18.32
C THR A 97 -13.00 7.66 17.82
N MET A 98 -12.80 7.86 16.53
CA MET A 98 -11.49 7.84 15.90
C MET A 98 -10.87 9.23 15.94
N SER A 99 -9.59 9.27 16.32
CA SER A 99 -8.80 10.50 16.27
C SER A 99 -8.16 10.63 14.91
N GLU A 100 -8.23 11.83 14.31
CA GLU A 100 -7.47 12.10 13.11
C GLU A 100 -5.99 11.86 13.38
N SER A 101 -5.40 10.99 12.58
CA SER A 101 -3.95 10.88 12.54
C SER A 101 -3.43 12.08 11.79
N VAL A 102 -3.06 13.11 12.52
CA VAL A 102 -2.32 14.25 11.95
C VAL A 102 -0.92 13.74 11.63
N LEU A 103 -0.79 12.99 10.54
CA LEU A 103 0.48 12.60 9.94
C LEU A 103 1.22 13.82 9.32
N LEU A 104 1.04 14.99 9.92
CA LEU A 104 1.86 16.16 9.64
C LEU A 104 3.24 15.92 10.23
N GLY A 105 4.07 15.17 9.52
CA GLY A 105 5.50 15.10 9.80
C GLY A 105 6.07 13.75 10.23
N SER A 106 5.33 12.65 10.17
CA SER A 106 5.90 11.32 10.40
C SER A 106 6.18 10.54 9.10
N GLU A 107 6.19 11.24 7.98
CA GLU A 107 6.63 10.61 6.74
C GLU A 107 8.10 10.24 6.88
N VAL A 108 8.35 8.93 6.84
CA VAL A 108 9.69 8.37 7.00
C VAL A 108 10.35 8.27 5.64
N VAL A 109 11.57 8.73 5.54
CA VAL A 109 12.41 8.66 4.35
C VAL A 109 13.74 8.01 4.68
N VAL A 110 14.30 7.31 3.71
CA VAL A 110 15.58 6.61 3.85
C VAL A 110 16.70 7.34 3.11
N SER A 111 16.32 8.14 2.11
CA SER A 111 17.26 8.73 1.17
C SER A 111 18.28 9.71 1.77
N ALA A 112 17.92 10.43 2.84
CA ALA A 112 18.79 11.46 3.41
C ALA A 112 20.00 10.94 4.17
N SER A 113 19.89 9.79 4.82
CA SER A 113 20.95 9.25 5.70
C SER A 113 21.20 7.75 5.52
N ARG A 114 20.49 7.09 4.59
CA ARG A 114 20.43 5.62 4.44
C ARG A 114 19.90 4.90 5.69
N VAL A 115 19.23 5.62 6.55
CA VAL A 115 18.54 5.13 7.74
C VAL A 115 17.18 5.79 7.76
N GLU A 116 16.17 5.06 8.18
CA GLU A 116 14.83 5.61 8.34
C GLU A 116 14.83 6.80 9.30
N GLN A 117 14.34 7.92 8.83
CA GLN A 117 14.21 9.15 9.62
C GLN A 117 13.01 9.96 9.14
N SER A 118 12.50 10.85 9.99
CA SER A 118 11.43 11.77 9.59
C SER A 118 11.93 12.74 8.51
N ILE A 119 11.10 13.00 7.51
CA ILE A 119 11.41 13.96 6.44
C ILE A 119 11.74 15.36 6.98
N LEU A 120 11.14 15.74 8.11
CA LEU A 120 11.39 17.03 8.77
C LEU A 120 12.75 17.12 9.45
N GLU A 121 13.36 15.99 9.79
CA GLU A 121 14.69 15.92 10.40
C GLU A 121 15.79 15.80 9.36
N ALA A 122 15.42 15.54 8.11
CA ALA A 122 16.38 15.38 7.04
C ALA A 122 17.12 16.68 6.74
N PRO A 123 18.48 16.65 6.66
CA PRO A 123 19.29 17.84 6.40
C PRO A 123 19.19 18.32 4.95
N VAL A 124 18.50 17.60 4.09
CA VAL A 124 18.32 17.88 2.66
C VAL A 124 16.84 17.86 2.30
N THR A 125 16.48 18.61 1.27
CA THR A 125 15.13 18.54 0.73
C THR A 125 14.92 17.18 0.09
N ILE A 126 13.89 16.48 0.50
CA ILE A 126 13.47 15.20 -0.06
C ILE A 126 12.02 15.37 -0.49
N GLU A 127 11.73 14.88 -1.66
CA GLU A 127 10.36 14.77 -2.15
C GLU A 127 10.05 13.27 -2.25
N LYS A 128 8.93 12.86 -1.69
CA LYS A 128 8.49 11.47 -1.68
C LYS A 128 7.17 11.33 -2.40
N MET A 129 7.03 10.27 -3.11
CA MET A 129 5.78 9.85 -3.75
C MET A 129 5.43 8.47 -3.19
N ASP A 130 4.31 8.38 -2.52
CA ASP A 130 3.83 7.17 -1.88
C ASP A 130 3.04 6.27 -2.82
N LEU A 131 2.78 5.06 -2.37
CA LEU A 131 2.01 4.05 -3.09
C LEU A 131 0.65 4.59 -3.61
N LEU A 132 -0.05 5.40 -2.81
CA LEU A 132 -1.33 5.97 -3.21
C LEU A 132 -1.19 6.96 -4.37
N ASP A 133 -0.14 7.75 -4.37
CA ASP A 133 0.14 8.69 -5.47
C ASP A 133 0.48 7.94 -6.75
N ILE A 134 1.25 6.86 -6.64
CA ILE A 134 1.61 5.99 -7.76
C ILE A 134 0.37 5.30 -8.34
N GLN A 135 -0.50 4.75 -7.50
CA GLN A 135 -1.71 4.04 -7.93
C GLN A 135 -2.78 4.96 -8.50
N ASN A 136 -2.90 6.18 -7.99
CA ASN A 136 -3.85 7.18 -8.47
C ASN A 136 -3.34 7.93 -9.72
N SER A 137 -2.17 7.54 -10.22
CA SER A 137 -1.61 8.10 -11.44
C SER A 137 -2.53 7.91 -12.63
N ALA A 138 -2.88 9.01 -13.28
CA ALA A 138 -3.61 8.98 -14.55
C ALA A 138 -2.67 8.75 -15.76
N THR A 139 -1.38 8.61 -15.52
CA THR A 139 -0.35 8.46 -16.56
C THR A 139 -0.02 6.98 -16.78
N ALA A 140 0.42 6.65 -17.99
CA ALA A 140 0.81 5.28 -18.33
C ALA A 140 2.10 4.81 -17.60
N ASP A 141 2.88 5.76 -17.09
CA ASP A 141 4.15 5.51 -16.42
C ASP A 141 4.26 6.44 -15.20
N PHE A 142 4.59 5.89 -14.03
CA PHE A 142 4.78 6.68 -12.81
C PHE A 142 5.88 7.74 -12.96
N MET A 143 6.84 7.52 -13.86
CA MET A 143 7.88 8.51 -14.18
C MET A 143 7.30 9.84 -14.67
N ASP A 144 6.14 9.85 -15.33
CA ASP A 144 5.50 11.08 -15.77
C ASP A 144 4.97 11.91 -14.61
N GLN A 145 4.57 11.26 -13.53
CA GLN A 145 4.14 11.97 -12.31
C GLN A 145 5.28 12.71 -11.63
N LEU A 146 6.52 12.26 -11.79
CA LEU A 146 7.67 12.93 -11.20
C LEU A 146 7.83 14.38 -11.73
N GLU A 147 7.25 14.72 -12.89
CA GLU A 147 7.24 16.11 -13.38
C GLU A 147 6.41 17.05 -12.50
N HIS A 148 5.48 16.52 -11.69
CA HIS A 148 4.70 17.33 -10.75
C HIS A 148 5.51 17.69 -9.50
N ILE A 149 6.62 16.98 -9.28
CA ILE A 149 7.54 17.26 -8.18
C ILE A 149 8.34 18.54 -8.50
N LYS A 150 8.39 19.44 -7.54
CA LYS A 150 9.06 20.72 -7.71
C LYS A 150 10.54 20.57 -8.03
N GLY A 151 10.95 21.12 -9.15
CA GLY A 151 12.36 21.10 -9.57
C GLY A 151 12.81 19.80 -10.26
N VAL A 152 11.89 18.90 -10.53
CA VAL A 152 12.12 17.69 -11.32
C VAL A 152 11.60 17.89 -12.74
N LYS A 153 12.32 17.36 -13.71
CA LYS A 153 11.93 17.33 -15.12
C LYS A 153 12.21 15.97 -15.69
N VAL A 154 11.26 15.39 -16.40
CA VAL A 154 11.42 14.12 -17.10
C VAL A 154 11.61 14.39 -18.59
N SER A 155 12.73 13.96 -19.14
CA SER A 155 13.01 14.00 -20.58
C SER A 155 12.67 12.65 -21.18
N ARG A 156 11.82 12.61 -22.20
CA ARG A 156 11.47 11.38 -22.91
C ARG A 156 12.21 11.27 -24.23
N GLY A 157 13.06 10.24 -24.33
CA GLY A 157 13.70 9.86 -25.60
C GLY A 157 12.84 8.92 -26.43
N SER A 158 11.97 8.11 -25.79
CA SER A 158 11.02 7.20 -26.41
C SER A 158 9.87 6.87 -25.46
N LEU A 159 8.93 6.03 -25.89
CA LEU A 159 7.83 5.54 -25.01
C LEU A 159 8.35 4.84 -23.77
N ASN A 160 9.43 4.07 -23.92
CA ASN A 160 10.00 3.24 -22.83
C ASN A 160 11.33 3.80 -22.30
N PHE A 161 11.69 5.04 -22.63
CA PHE A 161 12.89 5.66 -22.10
C PHE A 161 12.59 7.07 -21.61
N ALA A 162 12.59 7.21 -20.30
CA ALA A 162 12.42 8.47 -19.60
C ALA A 162 13.65 8.72 -18.71
N ALA A 163 14.24 9.90 -18.82
CA ALA A 163 15.37 10.31 -17.98
C ALA A 163 14.94 11.41 -17.02
N VAL A 164 15.21 11.20 -15.74
CA VAL A 164 14.91 12.18 -14.69
C VAL A 164 16.07 13.16 -14.56
N ASN A 165 15.73 14.43 -14.47
CA ASN A 165 16.65 15.54 -14.30
C ASN A 165 16.14 16.44 -13.17
N THR A 166 17.05 17.05 -12.42
CA THR A 166 16.67 17.99 -11.37
C THR A 166 17.32 19.35 -11.55
N ARG A 167 16.72 20.40 -11.00
CA ARG A 167 17.26 21.76 -10.95
C ARG A 167 17.68 22.34 -12.32
N GLY A 168 16.94 22.00 -13.38
CA GLY A 168 17.15 22.57 -14.71
C GLY A 168 18.29 21.97 -15.54
N PHE A 169 18.99 20.96 -15.06
CA PHE A 169 19.98 20.22 -15.85
C PHE A 169 19.26 19.14 -16.67
N ALA A 170 18.76 19.53 -17.83
CA ALA A 170 17.99 18.62 -18.68
C ALA A 170 18.89 18.01 -19.76
N THR A 171 19.08 16.69 -19.68
CA THR A 171 19.75 15.88 -20.70
C THR A 171 19.03 14.55 -20.86
N ASP A 172 19.04 13.97 -22.05
CA ASP A 172 18.42 12.66 -22.32
C ASP A 172 19.24 11.49 -21.75
N ALA A 173 20.54 11.72 -21.49
CA ALA A 173 21.45 10.77 -20.85
C ALA A 173 22.16 11.47 -19.68
N ASN A 174 21.50 11.48 -18.53
CA ASN A 174 22.01 12.20 -17.36
C ASN A 174 23.00 11.33 -16.56
N THR A 175 24.30 11.40 -16.87
CA THR A 175 25.38 10.70 -16.17
C THR A 175 25.67 11.23 -14.76
N ARG A 176 24.93 12.25 -14.32
CA ARG A 176 25.09 12.90 -13.02
C ARG A 176 23.90 12.70 -12.09
N PHE A 177 23.02 11.81 -12.47
CA PHE A 177 21.85 11.41 -11.71
C PHE A 177 21.95 9.93 -11.38
N VAL A 178 21.67 9.55 -10.13
CA VAL A 178 21.70 8.16 -9.69
C VAL A 178 20.27 7.68 -9.46
N GLN A 179 19.97 6.55 -10.02
CA GLN A 179 18.69 5.86 -9.84
C GLN A 179 18.95 4.51 -9.18
N LEU A 180 18.35 4.30 -8.02
CA LEU A 180 18.50 3.08 -7.23
C LEU A 180 17.16 2.37 -7.09
N VAL A 181 17.17 1.06 -7.18
CA VAL A 181 16.06 0.17 -6.83
C VAL A 181 16.53 -0.70 -5.68
N ASP A 182 15.91 -0.59 -4.52
CA ASP A 182 16.31 -1.29 -3.28
C ASP A 182 17.82 -1.17 -2.99
N GLY A 183 18.38 0.00 -3.26
CA GLY A 183 19.80 0.29 -3.07
C GLY A 183 20.72 -0.19 -4.21
N MET A 184 20.21 -0.85 -5.24
CA MET A 184 20.96 -1.26 -6.42
C MET A 184 20.94 -0.18 -7.50
N ASP A 185 22.10 0.17 -8.01
CA ASP A 185 22.24 1.14 -9.11
C ASP A 185 21.73 0.52 -10.43
N THR A 186 20.80 1.20 -11.08
CA THR A 186 20.21 0.81 -12.37
C THR A 186 20.92 1.45 -13.56
N SER A 187 22.09 2.03 -13.36
CA SER A 187 22.85 2.66 -14.45
C SER A 187 23.30 1.64 -15.50
N ALA A 188 23.22 2.02 -16.76
CA ALA A 188 23.69 1.19 -17.85
C ALA A 188 25.21 0.97 -17.75
N PRO A 189 25.70 -0.29 -17.75
CA PRO A 189 27.12 -0.59 -17.76
C PRO A 189 27.84 0.13 -18.92
N LEU A 190 29.01 0.69 -18.65
CA LEU A 190 29.84 1.46 -19.59
C LEU A 190 29.30 2.85 -19.97
N LEU A 191 28.00 3.07 -19.96
CA LEU A 191 27.40 4.35 -20.36
C LEU A 191 27.19 5.30 -19.17
N ASN A 192 27.13 4.71 -17.98
CA ASN A 192 27.08 5.42 -16.70
C ASN A 192 25.94 6.45 -16.60
N PHE A 193 24.78 6.14 -17.14
CA PHE A 193 23.55 6.90 -16.94
C PHE A 193 22.41 5.97 -16.57
N PRO A 194 21.44 6.45 -15.79
CA PRO A 194 20.27 5.67 -15.40
C PRO A 194 19.47 5.19 -16.60
N THR A 195 19.01 3.95 -16.56
CA THR A 195 18.18 3.39 -17.64
C THR A 195 16.74 3.91 -17.61
N GLY A 196 16.41 4.78 -16.66
CA GLY A 196 15.06 5.34 -16.52
C GLY A 196 14.04 4.25 -16.20
N ASN A 197 13.01 4.16 -17.01
CA ASN A 197 11.97 3.13 -16.93
C ASN A 197 12.24 1.91 -17.86
N LEU A 198 13.38 1.88 -18.54
CA LEU A 198 13.71 0.77 -19.44
C LEU A 198 14.06 -0.51 -18.67
N VAL A 199 14.79 -0.35 -17.57
CA VAL A 199 15.13 -1.42 -16.62
C VAL A 199 14.86 -0.87 -15.24
N GLY A 200 13.93 -1.42 -14.55
CA GLY A 200 13.53 -0.93 -13.24
C GLY A 200 12.49 -1.83 -12.59
N ILE A 201 11.77 -1.26 -11.67
CA ILE A 201 10.70 -1.92 -10.94
C ILE A 201 9.36 -1.68 -11.64
N ASN A 202 8.50 -2.69 -11.63
CA ASN A 202 7.13 -2.54 -12.08
C ASN A 202 6.36 -1.62 -11.11
N PRO A 203 5.53 -0.68 -11.60
CA PRO A 203 4.68 0.16 -10.75
C PRO A 203 3.82 -0.61 -9.74
N LEU A 204 3.45 -1.86 -10.05
CA LEU A 204 2.70 -2.73 -9.13
C LEU A 204 3.51 -3.17 -7.91
N ASP A 205 4.84 -3.32 -8.08
CA ASP A 205 5.75 -3.74 -7.02
C ASP A 205 6.38 -2.56 -6.29
N LEU A 206 6.11 -1.34 -6.76
CA LEU A 206 6.67 -0.13 -6.19
C LEU A 206 5.87 0.29 -4.96
N GLU A 207 6.57 0.54 -3.85
CA GLU A 207 6.01 1.04 -2.60
C GLU A 207 6.14 2.55 -2.50
N SER A 208 7.34 3.08 -2.77
CA SER A 208 7.60 4.52 -2.72
C SER A 208 8.73 4.93 -3.65
N VAL A 209 8.72 6.19 -4.03
CA VAL A 209 9.80 6.86 -4.75
C VAL A 209 10.25 8.08 -3.97
N GLU A 210 11.52 8.14 -3.61
CA GLU A 210 12.13 9.29 -2.95
C GLU A 210 13.11 9.98 -3.91
N ILE A 211 13.01 11.29 -4.01
CA ILE A 211 13.91 12.09 -4.84
C ILE A 211 14.63 13.11 -3.99
N ILE A 212 15.94 13.11 -4.08
CA ILE A 212 16.81 14.17 -3.55
C ILE A 212 17.22 15.05 -4.73
N PRO A 213 16.64 16.23 -4.91
CA PRO A 213 17.05 17.14 -5.96
C PRO A 213 18.38 17.82 -5.60
N GLY A 214 19.40 17.62 -6.42
CA GLY A 214 20.72 18.22 -6.28
C GLY A 214 21.79 17.29 -5.77
N ALA A 215 22.87 17.83 -5.21
CA ALA A 215 24.04 17.06 -4.88
C ALA A 215 23.84 16.19 -3.63
N SER A 216 23.96 14.89 -3.81
CA SER A 216 23.95 13.87 -2.75
C SER A 216 25.16 12.92 -2.83
N SER A 217 26.23 13.40 -3.45
CA SER A 217 27.43 12.61 -3.74
C SER A 217 28.12 12.02 -2.51
N ALA A 218 27.96 12.66 -1.35
CA ALA A 218 28.53 12.16 -0.09
C ALA A 218 27.96 10.80 0.32
N LEU A 219 26.70 10.52 -0.04
CA LEU A 219 26.01 9.29 0.33
C LEU A 219 25.93 8.28 -0.82
N TYR A 220 25.77 8.78 -2.05
CA TYR A 220 25.46 7.97 -3.22
C TYR A 220 26.56 7.96 -4.29
N GLY A 221 27.70 8.56 -4.00
CA GLY A 221 28.88 8.53 -4.86
C GLY A 221 28.93 9.67 -5.89
N PRO A 222 29.99 9.73 -6.69
CA PRO A 222 30.32 10.90 -7.52
C PRO A 222 29.29 11.21 -8.62
N ASN A 223 28.54 10.20 -9.04
CA ASN A 223 27.49 10.37 -10.05
C ASN A 223 26.23 11.06 -9.51
N ALA A 224 26.04 11.10 -8.19
CA ALA A 224 24.89 11.75 -7.55
C ALA A 224 25.08 13.28 -7.40
N PHE A 225 25.48 13.96 -8.48
CA PHE A 225 25.72 15.40 -8.47
C PHE A 225 24.46 16.20 -8.83
N ASN A 226 23.67 15.69 -9.73
CA ASN A 226 22.42 16.36 -10.16
C ASN A 226 21.22 15.93 -9.30
N GLY A 227 21.22 14.72 -8.77
CA GLY A 227 20.18 14.20 -7.90
C GLY A 227 20.26 12.71 -7.74
N THR A 228 19.45 12.20 -6.83
CA THR A 228 19.29 10.77 -6.58
C THR A 228 17.82 10.44 -6.49
N MET A 229 17.41 9.33 -7.10
CA MET A 229 16.09 8.74 -6.98
C MET A 229 16.22 7.36 -6.38
N LEU A 230 15.52 7.13 -5.29
CA LEU A 230 15.39 5.83 -4.65
C LEU A 230 14.00 5.31 -4.91
N MET A 231 13.94 4.09 -5.40
CA MET A 231 12.71 3.33 -5.55
C MET A 231 12.75 2.16 -4.57
N THR A 232 11.75 2.05 -3.75
CA THR A 232 11.60 0.98 -2.77
C THR A 232 10.52 0.02 -3.23
N SER A 233 10.85 -1.28 -3.27
CA SER A 233 9.89 -2.32 -3.62
C SER A 233 9.03 -2.72 -2.42
N LYS A 234 7.82 -3.20 -2.70
CA LYS A 234 6.91 -3.73 -1.69
C LYS A 234 7.52 -4.92 -0.98
N SER A 235 7.42 -4.92 0.35
CA SER A 235 7.81 -6.07 1.16
C SER A 235 6.85 -7.24 0.93
N PRO A 236 7.32 -8.44 0.54
CA PRO A 236 6.46 -9.60 0.35
C PRO A 236 5.83 -10.12 1.65
N PHE A 237 6.30 -9.64 2.80
CA PHE A 237 5.74 -9.98 4.10
C PHE A 237 4.53 -9.14 4.46
N GLU A 238 4.49 -7.89 3.98
CA GLU A 238 3.40 -6.93 4.23
C GLU A 238 2.35 -6.97 3.13
N TYR A 239 2.79 -7.10 1.88
CA TYR A 239 1.92 -7.12 0.70
C TYR A 239 1.78 -8.55 0.17
N GLN A 240 0.90 -9.34 0.79
CA GLN A 240 0.63 -10.72 0.38
C GLN A 240 -0.57 -10.76 -0.58
N GLY A 241 -0.47 -11.57 -1.62
CA GLY A 241 -1.55 -11.81 -2.55
C GLY A 241 -1.16 -11.63 -4.02
N LEU A 242 -2.16 -11.73 -4.90
CA LEU A 242 -2.02 -11.51 -6.34
C LEU A 242 -2.53 -10.12 -6.68
N SER A 243 -1.70 -9.31 -7.31
CA SER A 243 -2.09 -8.01 -7.85
C SER A 243 -1.99 -8.05 -9.37
N ALA A 244 -3.02 -7.57 -10.05
CA ALA A 244 -3.02 -7.44 -11.50
C ALA A 244 -3.63 -6.10 -11.90
N GLN A 245 -3.01 -5.43 -12.87
CA GLN A 245 -3.50 -4.15 -13.39
C GLN A 245 -3.58 -4.22 -14.91
N VAL A 246 -4.67 -3.77 -15.46
CA VAL A 246 -4.85 -3.60 -16.91
C VAL A 246 -5.13 -2.13 -17.18
N MET A 247 -4.22 -1.49 -17.91
CA MET A 247 -4.38 -0.10 -18.33
C MET A 247 -4.64 -0.02 -19.83
N GLN A 248 -5.64 0.75 -20.22
CA GLN A 248 -5.96 1.02 -21.61
C GLN A 248 -5.99 2.54 -21.83
N GLY A 249 -5.15 3.04 -22.71
CA GLY A 249 -5.10 4.44 -23.06
C GLY A 249 -5.28 4.66 -24.57
N TYR A 250 -5.77 5.83 -24.93
CA TYR A 250 -5.78 6.26 -26.32
C TYR A 250 -5.25 7.69 -26.44
N THR A 251 -4.42 7.93 -27.45
CA THR A 251 -3.97 9.27 -27.77
C THR A 251 -4.60 9.70 -29.10
N ARG A 252 -5.09 10.93 -29.16
CA ARG A 252 -5.62 11.53 -30.37
C ARG A 252 -4.62 12.56 -30.89
N SER A 253 -4.04 12.30 -32.06
CA SER A 253 -3.21 13.30 -32.72
C SER A 253 -4.12 14.39 -33.31
N HIS A 254 -3.85 15.65 -32.93
CA HIS A 254 -4.62 16.78 -33.44
C HIS A 254 -4.23 17.12 -34.91
N ARG A 255 -3.08 16.58 -35.38
CA ARG A 255 -2.51 16.89 -36.69
C ARG A 255 -3.06 16.03 -37.82
N ASP A 256 -3.39 14.77 -37.53
CA ASP A 256 -3.75 13.79 -38.57
C ASP A 256 -5.12 13.13 -38.34
N GLY A 257 -5.85 13.52 -37.29
CA GLY A 257 -7.14 12.91 -36.95
C GLY A 257 -7.09 11.42 -36.58
N ASN A 258 -5.90 10.83 -36.52
CA ASN A 258 -5.70 9.42 -36.18
C ASN A 258 -5.73 9.20 -34.68
N THR A 259 -6.49 8.22 -34.25
CA THR A 259 -6.52 7.74 -32.87
C THR A 259 -5.60 6.54 -32.77
N CYS A 260 -4.58 6.63 -31.94
CA CYS A 260 -3.70 5.50 -31.63
C CYS A 260 -4.08 4.91 -30.28
N LEU A 261 -4.33 3.61 -30.25
CA LEU A 261 -4.60 2.86 -29.05
C LEU A 261 -3.25 2.42 -28.45
N LEU A 262 -2.94 2.93 -27.26
CA LEU A 262 -1.82 2.44 -26.47
C LEU A 262 -2.36 1.37 -25.53
N TYR A 263 -1.85 0.16 -25.69
CA TYR A 263 -2.16 -0.97 -24.84
C TYR A 263 -0.91 -1.35 -24.05
N THR A 264 -1.02 -1.38 -22.75
CA THR A 264 -0.02 -2.02 -21.86
C THR A 264 -0.77 -2.98 -20.96
N SER A 265 -0.41 -4.25 -21.01
CA SER A 265 -0.84 -5.25 -20.04
C SER A 265 0.41 -5.76 -19.34
N ASP A 266 0.50 -5.51 -18.05
CA ASP A 266 1.46 -6.14 -17.16
C ASP A 266 0.71 -7.13 -16.27
N ALA A 267 1.16 -8.37 -16.26
CA ALA A 267 0.62 -9.46 -15.43
C ALA A 267 1.61 -9.79 -14.31
#